data_d89a90d39840984e80d2800838cf49ae
#
_entry.id   d89a90d39840984e80d2800838cf49ae
#
_cell.length_a   1.000
_cell.length_b   1.000
_cell.length_c   1.000
_cell.angle_alpha   90.00
_cell.angle_beta   90.00
_cell.angle_gamma   90.00
#
_symmetry.space_group_name_H-M   'P 1'
#
loop_
_entity.id
_entity.type
_entity.pdbx_description
1 polymer ?
#
loop_
_entity_poly.entity_id
_entity_poly.type
_entity_poly.pdbx_seq_one_letter_code
_entity_poly.pdbx_strand_id
1 'polypeptide(L)'
;MKDPKKEKNNRKTGGNYEQAAGFYLEQHGYQILQYNYRCRIGEIDIVAKEGENLVFCEVKYRTGPGKGSPLEAVDARKQSKTFQAAMYYLTEYHISDVPCRFDVIGIAVSYTHLRAHETVLDL
;
A
#
# COMPACT_ATOMS: atom_id res chain seq x y z
N MET A 1 -3.40 3.63 -26.09
CA MET A 1 -2.65 3.16 -24.93
C MET A 1 -2.46 4.29 -23.92
N LYS A 2 -2.58 3.97 -22.67
CA LYS A 2 -2.47 4.97 -21.63
C LYS A 2 -1.03 5.41 -21.43
N ASP A 3 -0.83 6.69 -21.21
CA ASP A 3 0.51 7.24 -21.00
C ASP A 3 0.89 7.08 -19.51
N PRO A 4 1.88 6.24 -19.20
CA PRO A 4 2.28 6.04 -17.81
C PRO A 4 2.81 7.31 -17.15
N LYS A 5 3.44 8.18 -17.92
CA LYS A 5 3.96 9.42 -17.37
C LYS A 5 2.85 10.33 -16.89
N LYS A 6 1.77 10.37 -17.64
CA LYS A 6 0.64 11.20 -17.27
C LYS A 6 0.02 10.72 -15.96
N GLU A 7 -0.09 9.42 -15.81
CA GLU A 7 -0.62 8.88 -14.57
C GLU A 7 0.26 9.21 -13.39
N LYS A 8 1.56 9.13 -13.57
CA LYS A 8 2.47 9.45 -12.49
C LYS A 8 2.34 10.89 -12.06
N ASN A 9 2.18 11.78 -13.01
CA ASN A 9 2.03 13.19 -12.69
C ASN A 9 0.77 13.46 -11.89
N ASN A 10 -0.31 12.79 -12.24
CA ASN A 10 -1.56 12.98 -11.54
C ASN A 10 -1.52 12.49 -10.11
N ARG A 11 -0.58 11.62 -9.80
CA ARG A 11 -0.46 11.05 -8.47
C ARG A 11 0.87 11.36 -7.84
N LYS A 12 1.38 12.51 -8.15
CA LYS A 12 2.73 12.86 -7.81
C LYS A 12 3.08 12.58 -6.35
N THR A 13 2.26 13.08 -5.43
CA THR A 13 2.56 12.93 -4.02
C THR A 13 2.36 11.50 -3.55
N GLY A 14 1.20 10.92 -3.85
CA GLY A 14 0.90 9.57 -3.43
C GLY A 14 1.84 8.56 -4.04
N GLY A 15 2.17 8.75 -5.32
CA GLY A 15 3.04 7.83 -6.02
C GLY A 15 4.42 7.75 -5.41
N ASN A 16 4.96 8.89 -4.96
CA ASN A 16 6.27 8.90 -4.35
C ASN A 16 6.32 8.08 -3.09
N TYR A 17 5.31 8.23 -2.23
CA TYR A 17 5.28 7.49 -0.98
C TYR A 17 5.01 6.02 -1.22
N GLU A 18 4.20 5.69 -2.21
CA GLU A 18 3.97 4.31 -2.54
C GLU A 18 5.22 3.64 -3.08
N GLN A 19 5.98 4.35 -3.90
CA GLN A 19 7.21 3.81 -4.40
C GLN A 19 8.24 3.63 -3.31
N ALA A 20 8.30 4.55 -2.36
CA ALA A 20 9.19 4.40 -1.22
C ALA A 20 8.81 3.18 -0.39
N ALA A 21 7.51 2.99 -0.19
CA ALA A 21 7.04 1.81 0.54
C ALA A 21 7.39 0.54 -0.22
N GLY A 22 7.23 0.55 -1.54
CA GLY A 22 7.57 -0.61 -2.33
C GLY A 22 9.04 -0.94 -2.25
N PHE A 23 9.89 0.08 -2.30
CA PHE A 23 11.32 -0.14 -2.16
C PHE A 23 11.64 -0.76 -0.81
N TYR A 24 11.00 -0.24 0.24
CA TYR A 24 11.19 -0.80 1.57
C TYR A 24 10.80 -2.28 1.60
N LEU A 25 9.66 -2.62 1.00
CA LEU A 25 9.21 -4.00 0.97
C LEU A 25 10.19 -4.88 0.21
N GLU A 26 10.71 -4.40 -0.92
CA GLU A 26 11.66 -5.18 -1.68
C GLU A 26 12.93 -5.45 -0.88
N GLN A 27 13.35 -4.48 -0.09
CA GLN A 27 14.52 -4.65 0.77
C GLN A 27 14.28 -5.73 1.83
N HIS A 28 13.03 -6.02 2.13
CA HIS A 28 12.67 -7.02 3.13
C HIS A 28 12.16 -8.31 2.50
N GLY A 29 12.48 -8.53 1.24
CA GLY A 29 12.20 -9.82 0.61
C GLY A 29 10.84 -9.94 -0.05
N TYR A 30 10.11 -8.84 -0.19
CA TYR A 30 8.83 -8.86 -0.88
C TYR A 30 9.06 -8.66 -2.37
N GLN A 31 8.20 -9.27 -3.15
CA GLN A 31 8.15 -9.04 -4.59
C GLN A 31 6.92 -8.21 -4.89
N ILE A 32 7.11 -7.03 -5.46
CA ILE A 32 5.98 -6.16 -5.80
C ILE A 32 5.33 -6.69 -7.07
N LEU A 33 4.04 -6.97 -6.98
CA LEU A 33 3.28 -7.46 -8.12
C LEU A 33 2.56 -6.35 -8.84
N GLN A 34 2.03 -5.39 -8.08
CA GLN A 34 1.25 -4.33 -8.70
C GLN A 34 1.12 -3.15 -7.74
N TYR A 35 1.21 -1.95 -8.30
CA TYR A 35 0.88 -0.73 -7.58
C TYR A 35 -0.52 -0.30 -7.98
N ASN A 36 -1.25 0.24 -7.03
CA ASN A 36 -2.53 0.92 -7.29
C ASN A 36 -3.53 0.03 -8.01
N TYR A 37 -3.81 -1.11 -7.40
CA TYR A 37 -4.89 -1.94 -7.91
C TYR A 37 -6.22 -1.26 -7.59
N ARG A 38 -7.06 -1.09 -8.59
CA ARG A 38 -8.34 -0.42 -8.42
C ARG A 38 -9.46 -1.29 -8.92
N CYS A 39 -10.58 -1.24 -8.19
CA CYS A 39 -11.80 -1.91 -8.59
C CYS A 39 -12.97 -1.04 -8.18
N ARG A 40 -14.17 -1.51 -8.45
CA ARG A 40 -15.37 -0.72 -8.17
C ARG A 40 -15.54 -0.37 -6.70
N ILE A 41 -15.05 -1.23 -5.83
CA ILE A 41 -15.30 -1.08 -4.40
C ILE A 41 -14.22 -0.22 -3.74
N GLY A 42 -13.00 -0.29 -4.22
CA GLY A 42 -11.92 0.45 -3.59
C GLY A 42 -10.61 0.20 -4.29
N GLU A 43 -9.52 0.47 -3.58
CA GLU A 43 -8.21 0.30 -4.17
C GLU A 43 -7.25 -0.27 -3.15
N ILE A 44 -6.17 -0.86 -3.66
CA ILE A 44 -5.09 -1.39 -2.85
C ILE A 44 -3.81 -0.74 -3.34
N ASP A 45 -3.08 -0.13 -2.42
CA ASP A 45 -1.90 0.64 -2.81
C ASP A 45 -0.80 -0.23 -3.38
N ILE A 46 -0.55 -1.38 -2.76
CA ILE A 46 0.48 -2.30 -3.22
C ILE A 46 0.00 -3.72 -3.05
N VAL A 47 0.15 -4.52 -4.10
CA VAL A 47 -0.04 -5.96 -4.01
C VAL A 47 1.33 -6.59 -4.16
N ALA A 48 1.70 -7.41 -3.20
CA ALA A 48 3.05 -7.97 -3.16
C ALA A 48 3.00 -9.45 -2.78
N LYS A 49 4.14 -10.08 -2.91
CA LYS A 49 4.28 -11.47 -2.55
C LYS A 49 5.48 -11.63 -1.63
N GLU A 50 5.30 -12.32 -0.54
CA GLU A 50 6.40 -12.63 0.37
C GLU A 50 6.36 -14.12 0.65
N GLY A 51 7.34 -14.85 0.14
CA GLY A 51 7.29 -16.31 0.21
C GLY A 51 6.07 -16.80 -0.52
N GLU A 52 5.20 -17.51 0.18
CA GLU A 52 3.96 -18.00 -0.41
C GLU A 52 2.77 -17.11 -0.11
N ASN A 53 2.98 -16.06 0.68
CA ASN A 53 1.90 -15.18 1.08
C ASN A 53 1.65 -14.12 0.02
N LEU A 54 0.38 -13.88 -0.27
CA LEU A 54 -0.04 -12.75 -1.08
C LEU A 54 -0.40 -11.62 -0.11
N VAL A 55 0.24 -10.48 -0.28
CA VAL A 55 0.16 -9.40 0.70
C VAL A 55 -0.50 -8.19 0.05
N PHE A 56 -1.54 -7.69 0.70
CA PHE A 56 -2.23 -6.49 0.26
C PHE A 56 -1.87 -5.38 1.22
N CYS A 57 -1.20 -4.35 0.71
CA CYS A 57 -0.63 -3.31 1.54
C CYS A 57 -1.33 -1.98 1.33
N GLU A 58 -1.53 -1.29 2.43
CA GLU A 58 -1.98 0.09 2.40
C GLU A 58 -0.85 0.98 2.89
N VAL A 59 -0.62 2.09 2.17
CA VAL A 59 0.45 3.02 2.51
C VAL A 59 -0.18 4.26 3.10
N LYS A 60 0.25 4.62 4.30
CA LYS A 60 -0.22 5.81 4.99
C LYS A 60 0.97 6.69 5.30
N TYR A 61 0.78 7.99 5.16
CA TYR A 61 1.86 8.91 5.51
C TYR A 61 1.27 10.14 6.16
N ARG A 62 2.09 10.77 6.98
CA ARG A 62 1.73 12.00 7.65
C ARG A 62 2.93 12.91 7.69
N THR A 63 2.68 14.20 7.57
CA THR A 63 3.71 15.21 7.64
C THR A 63 3.48 16.07 8.86
N GLY A 64 4.57 16.59 9.39
CA GLY A 64 4.49 17.54 10.48
C GLY A 64 4.40 16.88 11.84
N PRO A 65 4.85 17.60 12.87
CA PRO A 65 4.83 17.08 14.22
C PRO A 65 3.43 17.13 14.81
N GLY A 66 3.18 16.30 15.81
CA GLY A 66 1.95 16.35 16.56
C GLY A 66 0.73 15.79 15.88
N LYS A 67 0.92 15.10 14.78
CA LYS A 67 -0.20 14.52 14.07
C LYS A 67 -0.48 13.06 14.43
N GLY A 68 0.29 12.52 15.35
CA GLY A 68 0.15 11.13 15.71
C GLY A 68 0.77 10.21 14.69
N SER A 69 0.58 8.93 14.89
CA SER A 69 1.13 7.92 14.00
C SER A 69 0.30 7.83 12.73
N PRO A 70 0.95 7.66 11.56
CA PRO A 70 0.18 7.40 10.34
C PRO A 70 -0.78 6.23 10.48
N LEU A 71 -0.41 5.25 11.28
CA LEU A 71 -1.22 4.05 11.44
C LEU A 71 -2.53 4.31 12.16
N GLU A 72 -2.61 5.39 12.92
CA GLU A 72 -3.84 5.73 13.63
C GLU A 72 -4.96 6.14 12.68
N ALA A 73 -4.63 6.43 11.44
CA ALA A 73 -5.63 6.83 10.46
C ALA A 73 -6.38 5.66 9.85
N VAL A 74 -5.95 4.44 10.15
CA VAL A 74 -6.59 3.25 9.58
C VAL A 74 -7.81 2.91 10.43
N ASP A 75 -8.99 2.93 9.83
CA ASP A 75 -10.21 2.62 10.55
C ASP A 75 -10.93 1.41 9.94
N ALA A 76 -11.98 0.97 10.62
CA ALA A 76 -12.68 -0.26 10.25
C ALA A 76 -13.33 -0.17 8.88
N ARG A 77 -13.84 1.01 8.53
CA ARG A 77 -14.47 1.19 7.23
C ARG A 77 -13.46 1.02 6.11
N LYS A 78 -12.30 1.64 6.29
CA LYS A 78 -11.24 1.54 5.30
C LYS A 78 -10.75 0.11 5.17
N GLN A 79 -10.60 -0.57 6.30
CA GLN A 79 -10.16 -1.96 6.30
C GLN A 79 -11.17 -2.85 5.58
N SER A 80 -12.45 -2.60 5.75
CA SER A 80 -13.48 -3.38 5.09
C SER A 80 -13.39 -3.21 3.57
N LYS A 81 -13.18 -2.00 3.11
CA LYS A 81 -13.06 -1.75 1.67
C LYS A 81 -11.81 -2.40 1.09
N THR A 82 -10.73 -2.36 1.85
CA THR A 82 -9.50 -3.00 1.42
C THR A 82 -9.69 -4.51 1.30
N PHE A 83 -10.37 -5.08 2.28
CA PHE A 83 -10.66 -6.52 2.24
C PHE A 83 -11.48 -6.87 0.99
N GLN A 84 -12.51 -6.09 0.71
CA GLN A 84 -13.37 -6.36 -0.44
C GLN A 84 -12.59 -6.20 -1.75
N ALA A 85 -11.72 -5.20 -1.82
CA ALA A 85 -10.88 -5.03 -3.00
C ALA A 85 -9.94 -6.20 -3.18
N ALA A 86 -9.42 -6.75 -2.08
CA ALA A 86 -8.57 -7.92 -2.16
C ALA A 86 -9.33 -9.13 -2.69
N MET A 87 -10.58 -9.31 -2.25
CA MET A 87 -11.39 -10.40 -2.77
C MET A 87 -11.63 -10.25 -4.26
N TYR A 88 -11.82 -9.02 -4.70
CA TYR A 88 -11.94 -8.73 -6.13
C TYR A 88 -10.69 -9.11 -6.89
N TYR A 89 -9.54 -8.78 -6.31
CA TYR A 89 -8.26 -9.13 -6.93
C TYR A 89 -8.13 -10.63 -7.11
N LEU A 90 -8.42 -11.37 -6.05
CA LEU A 90 -8.32 -12.82 -6.09
C LEU A 90 -9.23 -13.41 -7.15
N THR A 91 -10.44 -12.88 -7.26
CA THR A 91 -11.39 -13.36 -8.24
C THR A 91 -10.93 -13.03 -9.66
N GLU A 92 -10.47 -11.79 -9.84
CA GLU A 92 -10.07 -11.34 -11.18
C GLU A 92 -8.92 -12.18 -11.72
N TYR A 93 -7.98 -12.53 -10.86
CA TYR A 93 -6.79 -13.26 -11.29
C TYR A 93 -6.88 -14.76 -11.03
N HIS A 94 -8.06 -15.22 -10.63
CA HIS A 94 -8.34 -16.65 -10.44
C HIS A 94 -7.37 -17.29 -9.46
N ILE A 95 -7.16 -16.60 -8.33
CA ILE A 95 -6.24 -17.09 -7.32
C ILE A 95 -7.04 -17.74 -6.20
N SER A 96 -6.67 -18.97 -5.86
CA SER A 96 -7.28 -19.67 -4.74
C SER A 96 -6.21 -20.46 -3.98
N ASP A 97 -6.54 -20.76 -2.73
CA ASP A 97 -5.67 -21.60 -1.89
C ASP A 97 -4.29 -20.98 -1.67
N VAL A 98 -4.25 -19.65 -1.59
CA VAL A 98 -3.02 -18.92 -1.32
C VAL A 98 -3.23 -18.14 -0.03
N PRO A 99 -2.31 -18.26 0.94
CA PRO A 99 -2.46 -17.48 2.16
C PRO A 99 -2.32 -15.99 1.85
N CYS A 100 -3.18 -15.20 2.46
CA CYS A 100 -3.24 -13.77 2.22
C CYS A 100 -3.02 -13.02 3.50
N ARG A 101 -2.43 -11.84 3.38
CA ARG A 101 -2.16 -11.01 4.54
C ARG A 101 -2.42 -9.55 4.17
N PHE A 102 -2.87 -8.79 5.17
CA PHE A 102 -3.11 -7.36 4.99
C PHE A 102 -2.14 -6.59 5.86
N ASP A 103 -1.35 -5.74 5.22
CA ASP A 103 -0.35 -4.96 5.92
C ASP A 103 -0.62 -3.48 5.73
N VAL A 104 -0.24 -2.69 6.73
CA VAL A 104 -0.25 -1.23 6.62
C VAL A 104 1.17 -0.74 6.81
N ILE A 105 1.62 0.07 5.87
CA ILE A 105 2.94 0.68 5.96
C ILE A 105 2.75 2.13 6.29
N GLY A 106 3.21 2.52 7.48
CA GLY A 106 3.12 3.90 7.91
C GLY A 106 4.43 4.61 7.68
N ILE A 107 4.36 5.77 7.04
CA ILE A 107 5.52 6.59 6.77
C ILE A 107 5.35 7.91 7.47
N ALA A 108 6.29 8.24 8.36
CA ALA A 108 6.30 9.51 9.05
C ALA A 108 7.34 10.40 8.36
N VAL A 109 6.93 11.59 7.98
CA VAL A 109 7.77 12.50 7.21
C VAL A 109 8.08 13.71 8.06
N SER A 110 9.35 14.06 8.15
CA SER A 110 9.81 15.17 8.95
C SER A 110 9.85 16.47 8.14
N TYR A 111 9.70 17.59 8.83
CA TYR A 111 9.76 18.90 8.20
C TYR A 111 11.15 19.27 7.71
N THR A 112 12.11 19.09 8.59
CA THR A 112 13.42 19.68 8.35
C THR A 112 14.17 19.01 7.21
N HIS A 113 13.88 17.74 7.01
CA HIS A 113 14.44 17.01 5.89
C HIS A 113 13.62 15.76 5.76
N LEU A 114 13.64 15.21 4.57
CA LEU A 114 12.87 14.00 4.33
C LEU A 114 13.54 12.83 5.01
N ARG A 115 12.94 12.43 6.09
CA ARG A 115 13.36 11.25 6.81
C ARG A 115 12.12 10.41 7.02
N ALA A 116 12.12 9.23 6.47
CA ALA A 116 10.99 8.35 6.57
C ALA A 116 11.24 7.30 7.64
N HIS A 117 10.30 7.19 8.56
CA HIS A 117 10.25 6.09 9.50
C HIS A 117 9.15 5.18 9.05
N GLU A 118 9.47 3.92 8.87
CA GLU A 118 8.54 2.97 8.27
C GLU A 118 8.17 1.90 9.27
N THR A 119 6.89 1.60 9.33
CA THR A 119 6.37 0.57 10.22
C THR A 119 5.42 -0.29 9.44
N VAL A 120 5.54 -1.59 9.58
CA VAL A 120 4.66 -2.54 8.93
C VAL A 120 3.86 -3.26 9.99
N LEU A 121 2.54 -3.25 9.83
CA LEU A 121 1.63 -3.96 10.72
C LEU A 121 0.81 -4.95 9.93
N ASP A 122 0.64 -6.13 10.49
CA ASP A 122 -0.26 -7.13 9.93
C ASP A 122 -1.66 -6.87 10.46
N LEU A 123 -2.63 -6.86 9.57
CA LEU A 123 -4.01 -6.58 9.95
C LEU A 123 -4.85 -7.84 10.09
#